data_36f82123e43fdf4bdf96d25c49438b92
#
_entry.id   36f82123e43fdf4bdf96d25c49438b92
#
_cell.length_a   1.000
_cell.length_b   1.000
_cell.length_c   1.000
_cell.angle_alpha   90.00
_cell.angle_beta   90.00
_cell.angle_gamma   90.00
#
_symmetry.space_group_name_H-M   'P 1'
#
loop_
_entity.id
_entity.type
_entity.pdbx_description
1 polymer ?
#
loop_
_entity_poly.entity_id
_entity_poly.type
_entity_poly.pdbx_seq_one_letter_code
_entity_poly.pdbx_strand_id
1 'polypeptide(L)'
;MAVLGEIRNRPWLLMGIIAIAMLAFVVNPDSLEKLFGAKPGVYGKVNGDEITKEDYDDQLFMLQQQAQQKGQPTKGLEEQAWQLVVQSKLIKQQFEKMGLTLTDDMFWNQLQFDPMFAQNKENFDAKGNFKVQEIKKQIDELQKSGNVEMYNNWLKTKKSIEYRMMARQLFANVST
;
A
#
# COMPACT_ATOMS: atom_id res chain seq x y z
N MET A 1 -16.07 38.33 29.47
CA MET A 1 -17.35 37.66 29.12
C MET A 1 -18.25 38.51 28.21
N ALA A 2 -17.67 39.34 27.32
CA ALA A 2 -18.42 40.23 26.43
C ALA A 2 -18.77 39.64 25.06
N VAL A 3 -18.06 38.59 24.61
CA VAL A 3 -18.21 38.05 23.26
C VAL A 3 -19.51 37.27 23.04
N LEU A 4 -20.03 36.61 24.07
CA LEU A 4 -21.28 35.84 23.99
C LEU A 4 -22.54 36.75 23.89
N GLY A 5 -22.49 38.00 24.39
CA GLY A 5 -23.59 38.95 24.32
C GLY A 5 -23.75 39.58 22.93
N GLU A 6 -22.64 39.79 22.23
CA GLU A 6 -22.67 40.38 20.87
C GLU A 6 -23.18 39.40 19.82
N ILE A 7 -22.86 38.10 19.97
CA ILE A 7 -23.34 37.04 19.06
C ILE A 7 -24.86 36.88 19.17
N ARG A 8 -25.44 37.04 20.36
CA ARG A 8 -26.89 36.93 20.60
C ARG A 8 -27.69 38.09 20.00
N ASN A 9 -27.07 39.25 19.82
CA ASN A 9 -27.73 40.45 19.25
C ASN A 9 -27.62 40.50 17.71
N ARG A 10 -26.95 39.55 17.05
CA ARG A 10 -26.82 39.46 15.58
C ARG A 10 -27.29 38.10 15.08
N PRO A 11 -28.62 37.87 14.97
CA PRO A 11 -29.17 36.57 14.58
C PRO A 11 -28.70 36.09 13.20
N TRP A 12 -28.34 36.99 12.29
CA TRP A 12 -27.78 36.64 10.98
C TRP A 12 -26.40 35.99 11.09
N LEU A 13 -25.58 36.35 12.09
CA LEU A 13 -24.26 35.81 12.32
C LEU A 13 -24.37 34.37 12.87
N LEU A 14 -25.36 34.14 13.72
CA LEU A 14 -25.68 32.81 14.24
C LEU A 14 -26.22 31.89 13.14
N MET A 15 -27.09 32.43 12.26
CA MET A 15 -27.53 31.70 11.06
C MET A 15 -26.39 31.38 10.11
N GLY A 16 -25.44 32.31 9.92
CA GLY A 16 -24.24 32.07 9.09
C GLY A 16 -23.36 30.94 9.65
N ILE A 17 -23.12 30.91 10.95
CA ILE A 17 -22.34 29.85 11.61
C ILE A 17 -23.05 28.51 11.49
N ILE A 18 -24.37 28.45 11.69
CA ILE A 18 -25.14 27.22 11.54
C ILE A 18 -25.16 26.76 10.07
N ALA A 19 -25.30 27.68 9.12
CA ALA A 19 -25.23 27.36 7.70
C ALA A 19 -23.87 26.82 7.29
N ILE A 20 -22.78 27.39 7.79
CA ILE A 20 -21.41 26.89 7.56
C ILE A 20 -21.23 25.53 8.22
N ALA A 21 -21.73 25.32 9.44
CA ALA A 21 -21.68 24.02 10.10
C ALA A 21 -22.49 22.95 9.35
N MET A 22 -23.67 23.29 8.84
CA MET A 22 -24.48 22.41 8.00
C MET A 22 -23.81 22.11 6.65
N LEU A 23 -23.23 23.13 6.01
CA LEU A 23 -22.46 22.95 4.78
C LEU A 23 -21.25 22.05 5.03
N ALA A 24 -20.54 22.20 6.14
CA ALA A 24 -19.43 21.33 6.52
C ALA A 24 -19.87 19.87 6.76
N PHE A 25 -21.12 19.64 7.15
CA PHE A 25 -21.68 18.30 7.33
C PHE A 25 -22.18 17.66 6.02
N VAL A 26 -22.62 18.50 5.07
CA VAL A 26 -23.12 18.08 3.74
C VAL A 26 -21.97 17.94 2.73
N VAL A 27 -20.91 18.71 2.92
CA VAL A 27 -19.69 18.60 2.11
C VAL A 27 -18.96 17.35 2.54
N ASN A 28 -18.98 16.36 1.65
CA ASN A 28 -18.24 15.11 1.81
C ASN A 28 -16.80 15.40 2.32
N PRO A 29 -16.26 14.65 3.31
CA PRO A 29 -14.89 14.84 3.81
C PRO A 29 -13.84 14.99 2.71
N ASP A 30 -14.00 14.25 1.60
CA ASP A 30 -13.16 14.34 0.40
C ASP A 30 -13.14 15.72 -0.28
N SER A 31 -14.19 16.53 -0.08
CA SER A 31 -14.27 17.87 -0.66
C SER A 31 -13.59 18.92 0.22
N LEU A 32 -13.57 18.71 1.54
CA LEU A 32 -12.82 19.56 2.48
C LEU A 32 -11.31 19.39 2.31
N GLU A 33 -10.84 18.17 2.05
CA GLU A 33 -9.42 17.89 1.75
C GLU A 33 -8.95 18.65 0.51
N LYS A 34 -9.81 18.78 -0.52
CA LYS A 34 -9.49 19.57 -1.74
C LYS A 34 -9.38 21.07 -1.47
N LEU A 35 -10.17 21.59 -0.53
CA LEU A 35 -10.16 23.02 -0.15
C LEU A 35 -8.93 23.40 0.70
N PHE A 36 -8.43 22.47 1.51
CA PHE A 36 -7.27 22.69 2.37
C PHE A 36 -5.95 22.23 1.73
N GLY A 37 -5.95 21.84 0.45
CA GLY A 37 -4.74 21.46 -0.29
C GLY A 37 -4.16 20.10 0.08
N ALA A 38 -4.85 19.33 0.92
CA ALA A 38 -4.53 17.92 1.12
C ALA A 38 -4.96 17.16 -0.14
N LYS A 39 -4.05 16.40 -0.75
CA LYS A 39 -4.42 15.53 -1.87
C LYS A 39 -5.28 14.40 -1.32
N PRO A 40 -6.48 14.17 -1.85
CA PRO A 40 -7.33 13.08 -1.39
C PRO A 40 -6.59 11.75 -1.52
N GLY A 41 -6.60 10.97 -0.45
CA GLY A 41 -5.94 9.66 -0.42
C GLY A 41 -4.44 9.68 -0.12
N VAL A 42 -3.86 10.81 0.31
CA VAL A 42 -2.48 10.87 0.81
C VAL A 42 -2.50 10.90 2.34
N TYR A 43 -1.91 9.89 2.96
CA TYR A 43 -1.84 9.76 4.43
C TYR A 43 -0.59 10.40 5.05
N GLY A 44 0.46 10.59 4.25
CA GLY A 44 1.71 11.19 4.71
C GLY A 44 2.77 11.26 3.63
N LYS A 45 3.99 11.64 4.02
CA LYS A 45 5.15 11.71 3.12
C LYS A 45 6.41 11.19 3.82
N VAL A 46 7.26 10.52 3.06
CA VAL A 46 8.58 10.05 3.48
C VAL A 46 9.62 10.62 2.51
N ASN A 47 10.46 11.54 2.99
CA ASN A 47 11.48 12.22 2.17
C ASN A 47 10.93 12.81 0.86
N GLY A 48 9.68 13.31 0.87
CA GLY A 48 9.02 13.87 -0.31
C GLY A 48 8.08 12.90 -1.05
N ASP A 49 8.25 11.59 -0.92
CA ASP A 49 7.37 10.59 -1.52
C ASP A 49 6.07 10.47 -0.74
N GLU A 50 4.97 10.52 -1.46
CA GLU A 50 3.63 10.40 -0.85
C GLU A 50 3.34 8.96 -0.43
N ILE A 51 2.79 8.81 0.77
CA ILE A 51 2.16 7.56 1.24
C ILE A 51 0.68 7.69 0.93
N THR A 52 0.21 6.89 -0.02
CA THR A 52 -1.19 6.89 -0.42
C THR A 52 -2.02 5.96 0.48
N LYS A 53 -3.34 6.21 0.48
CA LYS A 53 -4.30 5.28 1.09
C LYS A 53 -4.13 3.87 0.52
N GLU A 54 -3.92 3.76 -0.80
CA GLU A 54 -3.70 2.46 -1.46
C GLU A 54 -2.46 1.75 -0.94
N ASP A 55 -1.32 2.45 -0.80
CA ASP A 55 -0.09 1.86 -0.24
C ASP A 55 -0.35 1.29 1.17
N TYR A 56 -1.12 2.01 1.99
CA TYR A 56 -1.46 1.59 3.34
C TYR A 56 -2.43 0.39 3.35
N ASP A 57 -3.51 0.48 2.59
CA ASP A 57 -4.53 -0.58 2.50
C ASP A 57 -3.93 -1.88 1.96
N ASP A 58 -3.02 -1.81 0.99
CA ASP A 58 -2.31 -2.96 0.45
C ASP A 58 -1.48 -3.67 1.53
N GLN A 59 -0.73 -2.93 2.35
CA GLN A 59 0.06 -3.51 3.44
C GLN A 59 -0.82 -4.09 4.54
N LEU A 60 -1.87 -3.37 4.93
CA LEU A 60 -2.81 -3.85 5.93
C LEU A 60 -3.50 -5.14 5.49
N PHE A 61 -3.94 -5.21 4.24
CA PHE A 61 -4.54 -6.41 3.65
C PHE A 61 -3.58 -7.61 3.67
N MET A 62 -2.32 -7.41 3.29
CA MET A 62 -1.31 -8.47 3.31
C MET A 62 -1.04 -8.99 4.72
N LEU A 63 -0.95 -8.09 5.71
CA LEU A 63 -0.80 -8.46 7.11
C LEU A 63 -2.00 -9.24 7.64
N GLN A 64 -3.21 -8.80 7.31
CA GLN A 64 -4.45 -9.47 7.70
C GLN A 64 -4.53 -10.88 7.11
N GLN A 65 -4.20 -11.05 5.83
CA GLN A 65 -4.14 -12.36 5.19
C GLN A 65 -3.12 -13.29 5.86
N GLN A 66 -1.92 -12.77 6.15
CA GLN A 66 -0.88 -13.54 6.82
C GLN A 66 -1.31 -13.94 8.25
N ALA A 67 -1.95 -13.04 9.00
CA ALA A 67 -2.46 -13.32 10.32
C ALA A 67 -3.56 -14.40 10.29
N GLN A 68 -4.50 -14.32 9.34
CA GLN A 68 -5.54 -15.33 9.15
C GLN A 68 -4.97 -16.72 8.84
N GLN A 69 -3.98 -16.80 7.94
CA GLN A 69 -3.32 -18.08 7.61
C GLN A 69 -2.62 -18.71 8.80
N LYS A 70 -2.13 -17.89 9.73
CA LYS A 70 -1.46 -18.34 10.97
C LYS A 70 -2.41 -18.49 12.16
N GLY A 71 -3.71 -18.25 11.97
CA GLY A 71 -4.70 -18.27 13.07
C GLY A 71 -4.48 -17.16 14.11
N GLN A 72 -3.84 -16.05 13.72
CA GLN A 72 -3.54 -14.91 14.60
C GLN A 72 -4.64 -13.85 14.52
N PRO A 73 -4.84 -13.04 15.59
CA PRO A 73 -5.77 -11.92 15.55
C PRO A 73 -5.42 -10.92 14.47
N THR A 74 -6.43 -10.40 13.78
CA THR A 74 -6.27 -9.36 12.73
C THR A 74 -6.40 -7.94 13.27
N LYS A 75 -6.71 -7.77 14.57
CA LYS A 75 -6.78 -6.46 15.22
C LYS A 75 -5.39 -5.96 15.61
N GLY A 76 -5.18 -4.65 15.51
CA GLY A 76 -3.93 -4.00 15.93
C GLY A 76 -2.81 -4.11 14.90
N LEU A 77 -3.13 -4.45 13.66
CA LEU A 77 -2.16 -4.51 12.57
C LEU A 77 -1.94 -3.16 11.88
N GLU A 78 -2.73 -2.16 12.25
CA GLU A 78 -2.75 -0.82 11.63
C GLU A 78 -1.39 -0.11 11.78
N GLU A 79 -0.84 -0.13 13.00
CA GLU A 79 0.48 0.47 13.27
C GLU A 79 1.59 -0.28 12.54
N GLN A 80 1.52 -1.60 12.52
CA GLN A 80 2.48 -2.43 11.79
C GLN A 80 2.40 -2.18 10.28
N ALA A 81 1.18 -2.03 9.72
CA ALA A 81 0.98 -1.68 8.33
C ALA A 81 1.62 -0.33 8.00
N TRP A 82 1.42 0.67 8.86
CA TRP A 82 2.03 1.98 8.70
C TRP A 82 3.56 1.92 8.66
N GLN A 83 4.16 1.23 9.63
CA GLN A 83 5.61 1.05 9.69
C GLN A 83 6.16 0.35 8.45
N LEU A 84 5.46 -0.68 7.94
CA LEU A 84 5.87 -1.37 6.72
C LEU A 84 5.77 -0.48 5.48
N VAL A 85 4.76 0.38 5.37
CA VAL A 85 4.65 1.34 4.27
C VAL A 85 5.81 2.33 4.31
N VAL A 86 6.08 2.93 5.47
CA VAL A 86 7.22 3.85 5.65
C VAL A 86 8.53 3.16 5.28
N GLN A 87 8.75 1.96 5.80
CA GLN A 87 9.96 1.18 5.53
C GLN A 87 10.09 0.84 4.05
N SER A 88 9.00 0.48 3.38
CA SER A 88 9.00 0.17 1.95
C SER A 88 9.39 1.37 1.09
N LYS A 89 8.90 2.57 1.42
CA LYS A 89 9.30 3.81 0.74
C LYS A 89 10.79 4.10 0.94
N LEU A 90 11.30 3.97 2.17
CA LEU A 90 12.71 4.18 2.47
C LEU A 90 13.63 3.21 1.72
N ILE A 91 13.29 1.93 1.69
CA ILE A 91 14.07 0.91 0.96
C ILE A 91 14.07 1.21 -0.53
N LYS A 92 12.92 1.54 -1.11
CA LYS A 92 12.83 1.91 -2.51
C LYS A 92 13.71 3.11 -2.83
N GLN A 93 13.65 4.18 -2.04
CA GLN A 93 14.48 5.37 -2.21
C GLN A 93 15.98 5.07 -2.12
N GLN A 94 16.39 4.24 -1.15
CA GLN A 94 17.80 3.85 -1.02
C GLN A 94 18.25 2.97 -2.20
N PHE A 95 17.40 2.05 -2.64
CA PHE A 95 17.64 1.19 -3.78
C PHE A 95 17.90 2.01 -5.06
N GLU A 96 17.02 2.97 -5.34
CA GLU A 96 17.14 3.88 -6.46
C GLU A 96 18.37 4.81 -6.34
N LYS A 97 18.64 5.32 -5.13
CA LYS A 97 19.80 6.18 -4.86
C LYS A 97 21.14 5.46 -5.07
N MET A 98 21.18 4.17 -4.86
CA MET A 98 22.34 3.32 -5.15
C MET A 98 22.47 2.96 -6.63
N GLY A 99 21.57 3.44 -7.50
CA GLY A 99 21.54 3.11 -8.91
C GLY A 99 21.13 1.66 -9.20
N LEU A 100 20.54 0.97 -8.22
CA LEU A 100 20.05 -0.38 -8.40
C LEU A 100 18.69 -0.36 -9.11
N THR A 101 18.45 -1.37 -9.93
CA THR A 101 17.19 -1.54 -10.65
C THR A 101 16.73 -2.99 -10.53
N LEU A 102 15.43 -3.18 -10.36
CA LEU A 102 14.82 -4.50 -10.43
C LEU A 102 14.14 -4.63 -11.81
N THR A 103 14.79 -5.35 -12.73
CA THR A 103 14.21 -5.62 -14.05
C THR A 103 13.16 -6.74 -13.96
N ASP A 104 12.28 -6.81 -14.96
CA ASP A 104 11.27 -7.89 -15.03
C ASP A 104 11.95 -9.27 -15.06
N ASP A 105 13.02 -9.43 -15.81
CA ASP A 105 13.78 -10.69 -15.85
C ASP A 105 14.37 -11.04 -14.49
N MET A 106 14.91 -10.07 -13.76
CA MET A 106 15.42 -10.30 -12.40
C MET A 106 14.28 -10.70 -11.45
N PHE A 107 13.13 -10.06 -11.55
CA PHE A 107 11.95 -10.42 -10.76
C PHE A 107 11.60 -11.89 -10.98
N TRP A 108 11.40 -12.31 -12.23
CA TRP A 108 10.99 -13.66 -12.56
C TRP A 108 12.03 -14.72 -12.17
N ASN A 109 13.31 -14.43 -12.37
CA ASN A 109 14.40 -15.35 -11.99
C ASN A 109 14.55 -15.49 -10.47
N GLN A 110 14.29 -14.43 -9.71
CA GLN A 110 14.39 -14.45 -8.26
C GLN A 110 13.12 -14.97 -7.57
N LEU A 111 11.99 -15.06 -8.28
CA LEU A 111 10.73 -15.50 -7.71
C LEU A 111 10.80 -16.89 -7.07
N GLN A 112 11.62 -17.78 -7.61
CA GLN A 112 11.88 -19.12 -7.07
C GLN A 112 12.42 -19.12 -5.63
N PHE A 113 13.06 -18.03 -5.20
CA PHE A 113 13.62 -17.87 -3.86
C PHE A 113 12.67 -17.16 -2.89
N ASP A 114 11.53 -16.68 -3.38
CA ASP A 114 10.52 -16.09 -2.50
C ASP A 114 9.78 -17.20 -1.74
N PRO A 115 9.63 -17.09 -0.40
CA PRO A 115 9.01 -18.13 0.42
C PRO A 115 7.63 -18.57 -0.05
N MET A 116 6.85 -17.66 -0.62
CA MET A 116 5.50 -17.96 -1.12
C MET A 116 5.53 -18.93 -2.31
N PHE A 117 6.56 -18.83 -3.16
CA PHE A 117 6.70 -19.67 -4.35
C PHE A 117 7.61 -20.88 -4.10
N ALA A 118 8.66 -20.71 -3.31
CA ALA A 118 9.62 -21.76 -2.99
C ALA A 118 8.99 -22.93 -2.21
N GLN A 119 7.98 -22.67 -1.39
CA GLN A 119 7.33 -23.70 -0.57
C GLN A 119 6.30 -24.52 -1.35
N ASN A 120 5.80 -24.01 -2.47
CA ASN A 120 4.84 -24.74 -3.30
C ASN A 120 5.57 -25.63 -4.32
N LYS A 121 5.54 -26.93 -4.10
CA LYS A 121 6.17 -27.93 -4.97
C LYS A 121 5.61 -27.96 -6.40
N GLU A 122 4.38 -27.50 -6.59
CA GLU A 122 3.74 -27.43 -7.91
C GLU A 122 4.42 -26.41 -8.83
N ASN A 123 5.13 -25.45 -8.25
CA ASN A 123 5.90 -24.44 -9.00
C ASN A 123 7.20 -25.00 -9.60
N PHE A 124 7.52 -26.26 -9.31
CA PHE A 124 8.75 -26.93 -9.80
C PHE A 124 8.40 -28.16 -10.64
N ASP A 125 9.24 -28.43 -11.62
CA ASP A 125 9.14 -29.66 -12.41
C ASP A 125 9.72 -30.88 -11.66
N ALA A 126 9.58 -32.07 -12.25
CA ALA A 126 10.10 -33.30 -11.66
C ALA A 126 11.64 -33.32 -11.48
N LYS A 127 12.34 -32.39 -12.13
CA LYS A 127 13.81 -32.22 -12.02
C LYS A 127 14.20 -31.12 -11.04
N GLY A 128 13.20 -30.44 -10.41
CA GLY A 128 13.43 -29.36 -9.47
C GLY A 128 13.63 -27.98 -10.12
N ASN A 129 13.38 -27.82 -11.42
CA ASN A 129 13.46 -26.52 -12.07
C ASN A 129 12.17 -25.72 -11.83
N PHE A 130 12.31 -24.42 -11.57
CA PHE A 130 11.19 -23.52 -11.37
C PHE A 130 10.45 -23.23 -12.70
N LYS A 131 9.15 -23.42 -12.71
CA LYS A 131 8.29 -23.32 -13.89
C LYS A 131 7.88 -21.88 -14.23
N VAL A 132 8.85 -21.03 -14.41
CA VAL A 132 8.65 -19.58 -14.65
C VAL A 132 7.65 -19.30 -15.78
N GLN A 133 7.76 -20.03 -16.89
CA GLN A 133 6.91 -19.78 -18.06
C GLN A 133 5.46 -20.19 -17.83
N GLU A 134 5.23 -21.26 -17.08
CA GLU A 134 3.88 -21.69 -16.72
C GLU A 134 3.22 -20.69 -15.78
N ILE A 135 3.99 -20.15 -14.80
CA ILE A 135 3.50 -19.14 -13.87
C ILE A 135 3.18 -17.82 -14.61
N LYS A 136 4.07 -17.38 -15.51
CA LYS A 136 3.80 -16.21 -16.37
C LYS A 136 2.49 -16.40 -17.15
N LYS A 137 2.32 -17.54 -17.78
CA LYS A 137 1.12 -17.86 -18.55
C LYS A 137 -0.16 -17.85 -17.70
N GLN A 138 -0.12 -18.42 -16.50
CA GLN A 138 -1.25 -18.40 -15.57
C GLN A 138 -1.64 -16.98 -15.18
N ILE A 139 -0.68 -16.09 -14.96
CA ILE A 139 -0.92 -14.69 -14.63
C ILE A 139 -1.49 -13.93 -15.84
N ASP A 140 -0.98 -14.18 -17.04
CA ASP A 140 -1.51 -13.59 -18.27
C ASP A 140 -2.96 -14.06 -18.54
N GLU A 141 -3.23 -15.33 -18.28
CA GLU A 141 -4.60 -15.89 -18.39
C GLU A 141 -5.52 -15.27 -17.33
N LEU A 142 -5.03 -15.07 -16.11
CA LEU A 142 -5.76 -14.40 -15.04
C LEU A 142 -6.12 -12.96 -15.45
N GLN A 143 -5.19 -12.22 -16.02
CA GLN A 143 -5.43 -10.87 -16.53
C GLN A 143 -6.52 -10.86 -17.63
N LYS A 144 -6.49 -11.83 -18.54
CA LYS A 144 -7.43 -11.95 -19.67
C LYS A 144 -8.79 -12.49 -19.25
N SER A 145 -8.88 -13.21 -18.14
CA SER A 145 -10.11 -13.84 -17.65
C SER A 145 -11.19 -12.85 -17.20
N GLY A 146 -10.83 -11.57 -17.03
CA GLY A 146 -11.73 -10.53 -16.49
C GLY A 146 -11.99 -10.65 -14.98
N ASN A 147 -11.28 -11.55 -14.28
CA ASN A 147 -11.34 -11.63 -12.82
C ASN A 147 -10.47 -10.54 -12.21
N VAL A 148 -11.05 -9.32 -12.17
CA VAL A 148 -10.36 -8.10 -11.70
C VAL A 148 -9.88 -8.25 -10.25
N GLU A 149 -10.63 -8.91 -9.40
CA GLU A 149 -10.28 -9.09 -8.00
C GLU A 149 -9.03 -9.95 -7.84
N MET A 150 -8.98 -11.12 -8.46
CA MET A 150 -7.82 -12.00 -8.39
C MET A 150 -6.58 -11.36 -9.02
N TYR A 151 -6.75 -10.64 -10.12
CA TYR A 151 -5.64 -9.93 -10.76
C TYR A 151 -5.11 -8.80 -9.89
N ASN A 152 -5.97 -8.02 -9.25
CA ASN A 152 -5.57 -6.98 -8.30
C ASN A 152 -4.84 -7.57 -7.07
N ASN A 153 -5.30 -8.71 -6.57
CA ASN A 153 -4.61 -9.42 -5.49
C ASN A 153 -3.21 -9.89 -5.91
N TRP A 154 -3.06 -10.34 -7.16
CA TRP A 154 -1.74 -10.63 -7.71
C TRP A 154 -0.85 -9.38 -7.79
N LEU A 155 -1.36 -8.24 -8.24
CA LEU A 155 -0.59 -6.99 -8.31
C LEU A 155 -0.09 -6.53 -6.93
N LYS A 156 -0.92 -6.66 -5.90
CA LYS A 156 -0.54 -6.38 -4.50
C LYS A 156 0.56 -7.34 -4.03
N THR A 157 0.39 -8.63 -4.32
CA THR A 157 1.39 -9.65 -4.01
C THR A 157 2.70 -9.37 -4.72
N LYS A 158 2.66 -9.03 -6.02
CA LYS A 158 3.84 -8.65 -6.81
C LYS A 158 4.59 -7.49 -6.18
N LYS A 159 3.92 -6.39 -5.83
CA LYS A 159 4.51 -5.24 -5.11
C LYS A 159 5.24 -5.68 -3.83
N SER A 160 4.63 -6.55 -3.03
CA SER A 160 5.24 -7.06 -1.79
C SER A 160 6.49 -7.90 -2.06
N ILE A 161 6.48 -8.73 -3.10
CA ILE A 161 7.63 -9.54 -3.51
C ILE A 161 8.76 -8.64 -4.01
N GLU A 162 8.47 -7.68 -4.89
CA GLU A 162 9.43 -6.69 -5.39
C GLU A 162 10.12 -5.95 -4.24
N TYR A 163 9.35 -5.52 -3.24
CA TYR A 163 9.89 -4.90 -2.04
C TYR A 163 10.88 -5.83 -1.30
N ARG A 164 10.51 -7.10 -1.08
CA ARG A 164 11.41 -8.06 -0.43
C ARG A 164 12.69 -8.32 -1.24
N MET A 165 12.58 -8.34 -2.57
CA MET A 165 13.75 -8.48 -3.45
C MET A 165 14.66 -7.26 -3.38
N MET A 166 14.10 -6.04 -3.44
CA MET A 166 14.86 -4.79 -3.27
C MET A 166 15.56 -4.74 -1.91
N ALA A 167 14.85 -5.07 -0.84
CA ALA A 167 15.42 -5.13 0.51
C ALA A 167 16.59 -6.11 0.57
N ARG A 168 16.43 -7.31 0.03
CA ARG A 168 17.48 -8.34 0.01
C ARG A 168 18.72 -7.89 -0.75
N GLN A 169 18.54 -7.28 -1.93
CA GLN A 169 19.65 -6.77 -2.73
C GLN A 169 20.37 -5.61 -2.03
N LEU A 170 19.60 -4.69 -1.44
CA LEU A 170 20.15 -3.57 -0.69
C LEU A 170 21.03 -4.04 0.47
N PHE A 171 20.51 -4.96 1.30
CA PHE A 171 21.26 -5.51 2.43
C PHE A 171 22.48 -6.34 2.00
N ALA A 172 22.38 -7.07 0.91
CA ALA A 172 23.53 -7.81 0.37
C ALA A 172 24.67 -6.86 -0.05
N ASN A 173 24.35 -5.70 -0.64
CA ASN A 173 25.36 -4.72 -1.06
C ASN A 173 25.92 -3.86 0.08
N VAL A 174 25.22 -3.75 1.22
CA VAL A 174 25.71 -3.00 2.39
C VAL A 174 26.56 -3.86 3.31
N SER A 175 26.47 -5.18 3.21
CA SER A 175 27.19 -6.14 4.07
C SER A 175 28.56 -6.56 3.50
N THR A 176 28.97 -5.99 2.36
CA THR A 176 30.29 -6.16 1.75
C THR A 176 31.12 -4.90 1.92
#